data_bc09c49e3b69669f85f5ea2da536530a
#
_entry.id   bc09c49e3b69669f85f5ea2da536530a
#
_cell.length_a   1.000
_cell.length_b   1.000
_cell.length_c   1.000
_cell.angle_alpha   90.00
_cell.angle_beta   90.00
_cell.angle_gamma   90.00
#
_symmetry.space_group_name_H-M   'P 1'
#
loop_
_entity.id
_entity.type
_entity.pdbx_description
1 polymer ?
#
loop_
_entity_poly.entity_id
_entity_poly.type
_entity_poly.pdbx_seq_one_letter_code
_entity_poly.pdbx_strand_id
1 'polypeptide(L)' 'MRPAADITLGGRYTLTERIAIGGMGEVWKARDKVLGRTVAVKILKEEYT' A
#
# COMPACT_ATOMS: atom_id res chain seq x y z
N MET A 1 0.70 7.27 -9.38
CA MET A 1 -0.42 6.96 -8.49
C MET A 1 -0.16 7.49 -7.09
N ARG A 2 -1.16 8.06 -6.47
CA ARG A 2 -1.07 8.47 -5.08
C ARG A 2 -1.75 7.43 -4.20
N PRO A 3 -1.06 6.87 -3.21
CA PRO A 3 -1.72 5.94 -2.29
C PRO A 3 -2.74 6.68 -1.43
N ALA A 4 -3.85 6.04 -1.18
CA ALA A 4 -4.90 6.55 -0.32
C ALA A 4 -5.68 5.38 0.26
N ALA A 5 -6.37 5.62 1.39
CA ALA A 5 -7.21 4.59 1.99
C ALA A 5 -8.28 4.14 0.99
N ASP A 6 -8.63 2.87 1.05
CA ASP A 6 -9.64 2.22 0.20
C ASP A 6 -9.26 2.06 -1.27
N ILE A 7 -8.02 2.39 -1.65
CA ILE A 7 -7.52 2.07 -2.98
C ILE A 7 -7.10 0.60 -3.01
N THR A 8 -7.49 -0.10 -4.07
CA THR A 8 -7.12 -1.50 -4.26
C THR A 8 -6.04 -1.62 -5.33
N LEU A 9 -4.91 -2.20 -4.98
CA LEU A 9 -3.77 -2.41 -5.87
C LEU A 9 -3.85 -3.79 -6.51
N GLY A 10 -3.75 -3.83 -7.84
CA GLY A 10 -3.77 -5.09 -8.58
C GLY A 10 -5.00 -5.94 -8.36
N GLY A 11 -6.11 -5.35 -7.94
CA GLY A 11 -7.33 -6.07 -7.63
C GLY A 11 -7.21 -6.99 -6.42
N ARG A 12 -6.14 -6.86 -5.64
CA ARG A 12 -5.86 -7.80 -4.55
C ARG A 12 -5.65 -7.13 -3.19
N TYR A 13 -4.90 -6.02 -3.14
CA TYR A 13 -4.53 -5.38 -1.87
C TYR A 13 -5.29 -4.09 -1.69
N THR A 14 -6.18 -4.04 -0.71
CA THR A 14 -6.92 -2.82 -0.39
C THR A 14 -6.21 -2.09 0.72
N LEU A 15 -5.70 -0.90 0.44
CA LEU A 15 -4.99 -0.07 1.42
C LEU A 15 -5.96 0.41 2.50
N THR A 16 -5.61 0.23 3.75
CA THR A 16 -6.46 0.62 4.87
C THR A 16 -5.89 1.75 5.70
N GLU A 17 -4.59 1.73 5.98
CA GLU A 17 -3.97 2.74 6.84
C GLU A 17 -2.52 2.95 6.45
N ARG A 18 -2.09 4.23 6.37
CA ARG A 18 -0.68 4.53 6.15
C ARG A 18 0.06 4.38 7.48
N ILE A 19 1.07 3.50 7.49
CA ILE A 19 1.84 3.21 8.69
C ILE A 19 3.05 4.13 8.80
N ALA A 20 3.71 4.40 7.69
CA ALA A 20 4.92 5.21 7.68
C ALA A 20 5.09 5.93 6.34
N ILE A 21 5.78 7.06 6.37
CA ILE A 21 6.13 7.82 5.17
C ILE A 21 7.59 8.25 5.30
N GLY A 22 8.32 8.20 4.20
CA GLY A 22 9.72 8.60 4.17
C GLY A 22 10.12 9.09 2.80
N GLY A 23 11.41 9.44 2.65
CA GLY A 23 11.93 9.96 1.40
C GLY A 23 11.80 9.01 0.21
N MET A 24 11.79 7.71 0.46
CA MET A 24 11.76 6.69 -0.59
C MET A 24 10.35 6.18 -0.90
N GLY A 25 9.36 6.56 -0.12
CA GLY A 25 8.01 6.08 -0.36
C GLY A 25 7.20 5.95 0.92
N GLU A 26 6.21 5.08 0.89
CA GLU A 26 5.29 4.90 2.01
C GLU A 26 5.07 3.43 2.29
N VAL A 27 4.77 3.12 3.56
CA VAL A 27 4.37 1.78 3.96
C VAL A 27 2.92 1.84 4.40
N TRP A 28 2.11 0.96 3.85
CA TRP A 28 0.69 0.91 4.13
C TRP A 28 0.29 -0.45 4.68
N LYS A 29 -0.64 -0.42 5.60
CA LYS A 29 -1.39 -1.61 6.01
C LYS A 29 -2.45 -1.86 4.95
N ALA A 30 -2.58 -3.11 4.53
CA ALA A 30 -3.51 -3.46 3.47
C ALA A 30 -4.19 -4.80 3.78
N ARG A 31 -5.38 -4.98 3.23
CA ARG A 31 -6.10 -6.24 3.28
C ARG A 31 -5.82 -7.02 2.00
N ASP A 32 -5.25 -8.21 2.14
CA ASP A 32 -5.06 -9.13 1.02
C ASP A 32 -6.36 -9.89 0.80
N LYS A 33 -7.06 -9.57 -0.28
CA LYS A 33 -8.36 -10.19 -0.59
C LYS A 33 -8.24 -11.65 -0.97
N VAL A 34 -7.11 -12.06 -1.52
CA VAL A 34 -6.90 -13.44 -1.95
C VAL A 34 -6.65 -14.35 -0.75
N LEU A 35 -5.75 -13.93 0.13
CA LEU A 35 -5.41 -14.71 1.32
C LEU A 35 -6.31 -14.40 2.53
N GLY A 36 -7.10 -13.33 2.45
CA GLY A 36 -8.00 -12.96 3.54
C GLY A 36 -7.30 -12.51 4.79
N ARG A 37 -6.16 -11.82 4.67
CA ARG A 37 -5.41 -11.37 5.84
C ARG A 37 -4.79 -9.99 5.63
N THR A 38 -4.36 -9.36 6.71
CA THR A 38 -3.69 -8.06 6.69
C THR A 38 -2.21 -8.26 6.37
N VAL A 39 -1.69 -7.40 5.49
CA VAL A 39 -0.28 -7.40 5.10
C VAL A 39 0.26 -5.98 5.08
N ALA A 40 1.58 -5.83 5.03
CA ALA A 40 2.23 -4.54 4.85
C ALA A 40 2.62 -4.40 3.37
N VAL A 41 2.31 -3.25 2.79
CA VAL A 41 2.65 -2.93 1.40
C VAL A 41 3.53 -1.71 1.38
N LYS A 42 4.69 -1.80 0.73
CA LYS A 42 5.59 -0.67 0.56
C LYS A 42 5.39 -0.11 -0.84
N ILE A 43 5.10 1.19 -0.91
CA ILE A 43 4.87 1.90 -2.18
C ILE A 43 6.03 2.86 -2.38
N LEU A 44 6.82 2.63 -3.42
CA LEU A 44 8.00 3.44 -3.71
C LEU A 44 7.62 4.67 -4.53
N LYS A 45 8.34 5.76 -4.32
CA LYS A 45 8.16 6.95 -5.14
C LYS A 45 8.71 6.71 -6.54
N GLU A 46 8.05 7.28 -7.55
CA GLU A 46 8.44 7.07 -8.94
C GLU A 46 9.87 7.53 -9.23
N GLU A 47 10.32 8.59 -8.60
CA GLU A 47 11.67 9.11 -8.83
C GLU A 47 12.78 8.17 -8.38
N TYR A 48 12.45 7.07 -7.75
CA TYR A 48 13.41 6.06 -7.28
C TYR A 48 13.27 4.73 -8.03
N THR A 49 12.49 4.71 -9.07
CA THR A 49 12.33 3.49 -9.87
C THR A 49 13.07 3.55 -11.19
#